data_444c4e435f53616b242f866e01a239ae
#
_entry.id   444c4e435f53616b242f866e01a239ae
#
_cell.length_a   1.000
_cell.length_b   1.000
_cell.length_c   1.000
_cell.angle_alpha   90.00
_cell.angle_beta   90.00
_cell.angle_gamma   90.00
#
_symmetry.space_group_name_H-M   'P 1'
#
loop_
_entity.id
_entity.type
_entity.pdbx_description
1 polymer ?
#
loop_
_entity_poly.entity_id
_entity_poly.type
_entity_poly.pdbx_seq_one_letter_code
_entity_poly.pdbx_strand_id
1 'polypeptide(L)'
;NILLMAVNLAKGNFGTALRYFAPVMAFIAGVVLAQTVHHIFKDRALHRRQIVILFEAVTLFAAAFIPHELNILCNCMISLACGAQVEAFRKISIRGTYPQSYACATTMCIGNMRTAASSICEYVAHRNRDDLRKGLLLFSINAMFAIGAIAGDLCVTAVNQWAVMICSVFMTTAFIIITME
;
A
#
# COMPACT_ATOMS: atom_id res chain seq x y z
N ASN A 1 2.41 -11.10 8.53
CA ASN A 1 3.36 -10.93 9.66
C ASN A 1 2.72 -11.24 11.01
N ILE A 2 1.49 -10.74 11.30
CA ILE A 2 0.80 -10.99 12.59
C ILE A 2 0.52 -12.48 12.79
N LEU A 3 0.03 -13.19 11.77
CA LEU A 3 -0.21 -14.63 11.84
C LEU A 3 1.08 -15.42 12.11
N LEU A 4 2.14 -15.10 11.36
CA LEU A 4 3.45 -15.77 11.52
C LEU A 4 4.07 -15.47 12.88
N MET A 5 3.91 -14.23 13.38
CA MET A 5 4.30 -13.86 14.74
C MET A 5 3.57 -14.73 15.77
N ALA A 6 2.24 -14.83 15.68
CA ALA A 6 1.43 -15.61 16.62
C ALA A 6 1.78 -17.10 16.61
N VAL A 7 1.96 -17.69 15.41
CA VAL A 7 2.37 -19.11 15.27
C VAL A 7 3.75 -19.37 15.88
N ASN A 8 4.73 -18.49 15.67
CA ASN A 8 6.06 -18.63 16.25
C ASN A 8 6.05 -18.42 17.78
N LEU A 9 5.21 -17.51 18.26
CA LEU A 9 5.01 -17.31 19.70
C LEU A 9 4.44 -18.57 20.36
N ALA A 10 3.43 -19.18 19.76
CA ALA A 10 2.82 -20.42 20.24
C ALA A 10 3.80 -21.61 20.25
N LYS A 11 4.78 -21.61 19.34
CA LYS A 11 5.87 -22.62 19.27
C LYS A 11 7.05 -22.32 20.20
N GLY A 12 7.03 -21.22 20.98
CA GLY A 12 8.11 -20.80 21.85
C GLY A 12 9.31 -20.17 21.12
N ASN A 13 9.19 -19.89 19.83
CA ASN A 13 10.25 -19.31 19.01
C ASN A 13 10.25 -17.78 19.11
N PHE A 14 10.56 -17.24 20.28
CA PHE A 14 10.50 -15.79 20.59
C PHE A 14 11.36 -14.93 19.66
N GLY A 15 12.57 -15.39 19.30
CA GLY A 15 13.47 -14.66 18.41
C GLY A 15 12.86 -14.48 17.00
N THR A 16 12.23 -15.52 16.47
CA THR A 16 11.54 -15.46 15.17
C THR A 16 10.24 -14.63 15.25
N ALA A 17 9.51 -14.75 16.37
CA ALA A 17 8.31 -13.93 16.60
C ALA A 17 8.65 -12.42 16.60
N LEU A 18 9.76 -12.02 17.23
CA LEU A 18 10.23 -10.63 17.27
C LEU A 18 10.60 -10.11 15.87
N ARG A 19 11.17 -10.96 15.00
CA ARG A 19 11.45 -10.61 13.59
C ARG A 19 10.20 -10.26 12.80
N TYR A 20 9.04 -10.86 13.11
CA TYR A 20 7.75 -10.52 12.51
C TYR A 20 7.06 -9.34 13.20
N PHE A 21 7.31 -9.13 14.48
CA PHE A 21 6.75 -8.02 15.26
C PHE A 21 7.32 -6.66 14.82
N ALA A 22 8.62 -6.56 14.59
CA ALA A 22 9.27 -5.31 14.21
C ALA A 22 8.68 -4.67 12.93
N PRO A 23 8.47 -5.38 11.80
CA PRO A 23 7.79 -4.83 10.64
C PRO A 23 6.32 -4.40 10.90
N VAL A 24 5.61 -5.08 11.81
CA VAL A 24 4.24 -4.69 12.18
C VAL A 24 4.25 -3.33 12.90
N MET A 25 5.17 -3.13 13.83
CA MET A 25 5.34 -1.84 14.50
C MET A 25 5.78 -0.74 13.53
N ALA A 26 6.67 -1.05 12.59
CA ALA A 26 7.08 -0.13 11.53
C ALA A 26 5.89 0.27 10.63
N PHE A 27 5.02 -0.66 10.28
CA PHE A 27 3.79 -0.37 9.52
C PHE A 27 2.88 0.61 10.29
N ILE A 28 2.65 0.35 11.59
CA ILE A 28 1.84 1.25 12.45
C ILE A 28 2.48 2.64 12.49
N ALA A 29 3.80 2.72 12.64
CA ALA A 29 4.52 3.99 12.64
C ALA A 29 4.34 4.73 11.30
N GLY A 30 4.34 4.03 10.17
CA GLY A 30 4.05 4.59 8.84
C GLY A 30 2.64 5.19 8.73
N VAL A 31 1.63 4.46 9.25
CA VAL A 31 0.25 4.97 9.32
C VAL A 31 0.17 6.24 10.16
N VAL A 32 0.80 6.24 11.35
CA VAL A 32 0.82 7.41 12.24
C VAL A 32 1.51 8.61 11.57
N LEU A 33 2.63 8.36 10.87
CA LEU A 33 3.36 9.40 10.14
C LEU A 33 2.47 10.03 9.05
N ALA A 34 1.83 9.24 8.21
CA ALA A 34 0.92 9.73 7.18
C ALA A 34 -0.28 10.49 7.76
N GLN A 35 -0.81 10.02 8.89
CA GLN A 35 -1.90 10.69 9.60
C GLN A 35 -1.44 12.03 10.20
N THR A 36 -0.22 12.11 10.71
CA THR A 36 0.38 13.36 11.19
C THR A 36 0.52 14.37 10.04
N VAL A 37 1.04 13.93 8.89
CA VAL A 37 1.10 14.77 7.68
C VAL A 37 -0.30 15.23 7.27
N HIS A 38 -1.31 14.35 7.39
CA HIS A 38 -2.70 14.70 7.12
C HIS A 38 -3.21 15.83 8.05
N HIS A 39 -2.87 15.80 9.33
CA HIS A 39 -3.27 16.83 10.29
C HIS A 39 -2.57 18.17 10.06
N ILE A 40 -1.28 18.15 9.72
CA ILE A 40 -0.49 19.37 9.47
C ILE A 40 -0.94 20.08 8.18
N PHE A 41 -1.21 19.32 7.11
CA PHE A 41 -1.56 19.87 5.78
C PHE A 41 -3.04 19.65 5.43
N LYS A 42 -3.96 19.92 6.39
CA LYS A 42 -5.41 19.68 6.23
C LYS A 42 -6.01 20.28 4.95
N ASP A 43 -5.61 21.48 4.59
CA ASP A 43 -6.21 22.24 3.50
C ASP A 43 -5.57 21.99 2.12
N ARG A 44 -4.53 21.17 2.05
CA ARG A 44 -3.76 20.92 0.84
C ARG A 44 -3.66 19.41 0.52
N ALA A 45 -4.77 18.83 0.06
CA ALA A 45 -4.85 17.40 -0.22
C ALA A 45 -3.78 16.89 -1.22
N LEU A 46 -3.44 17.69 -2.22
CA LEU A 46 -2.43 17.36 -3.22
C LEU A 46 -1.03 17.29 -2.59
N HIS A 47 -0.65 18.28 -1.81
CA HIS A 47 0.66 18.31 -1.15
C HIS A 47 0.89 17.15 -0.18
N ARG A 48 -0.17 16.66 0.47
CA ARG A 48 -0.08 15.50 1.38
C ARG A 48 0.31 14.23 0.67
N ARG A 49 -0.31 13.95 -0.48
CA ARG A 49 0.00 12.77 -1.30
C ARG A 49 1.41 12.84 -1.86
N GLN A 50 1.81 14.02 -2.32
CA GLN A 50 3.18 14.26 -2.81
C GLN A 50 4.22 14.00 -1.74
N ILE A 51 4.03 14.52 -0.52
CA ILE A 51 4.96 14.31 0.61
C ILE A 51 5.10 12.83 0.93
N VAL A 52 3.98 12.08 1.00
CA VAL A 52 4.02 10.66 1.33
C VAL A 52 4.69 9.85 0.22
N ILE A 53 4.38 10.10 -1.06
CA ILE A 53 5.02 9.39 -2.19
C ILE A 53 6.53 9.70 -2.23
N LEU A 54 6.92 10.94 -2.01
CA LEU A 54 8.34 11.30 -1.94
C LEU A 54 9.05 10.58 -0.80
N PHE A 55 8.43 10.56 0.38
CA PHE A 55 8.93 9.81 1.54
C PHE A 55 9.08 8.30 1.22
N GLU A 56 8.09 7.69 0.55
CA GLU A 56 8.16 6.31 0.09
C GLU A 56 9.31 6.07 -0.88
N ALA A 57 9.40 6.91 -1.92
CA ALA A 57 10.46 6.79 -2.93
C ALA A 57 11.85 6.82 -2.29
N VAL A 58 12.09 7.77 -1.36
CA VAL A 58 13.36 7.89 -0.63
C VAL A 58 13.60 6.68 0.29
N THR A 59 12.55 6.23 1.00
CA THR A 59 12.65 5.09 1.93
C THR A 59 12.95 3.80 1.17
N LEU A 60 12.28 3.54 0.04
CA LEU A 60 12.54 2.37 -0.79
C LEU A 60 13.91 2.44 -1.47
N PHE A 61 14.32 3.63 -1.93
CA PHE A 61 15.66 3.84 -2.46
C PHE A 61 16.74 3.49 -1.43
N ALA A 62 16.61 4.01 -0.20
CA ALA A 62 17.54 3.71 0.88
C ALA A 62 17.52 2.21 1.25
N ALA A 63 16.34 1.57 1.25
CA ALA A 63 16.21 0.14 1.53
C ALA A 63 16.96 -0.75 0.53
N ALA A 64 17.11 -0.32 -0.74
CA ALA A 64 17.83 -1.06 -1.76
C ALA A 64 19.34 -1.20 -1.48
N PHE A 65 19.91 -0.33 -0.65
CA PHE A 65 21.34 -0.36 -0.28
C PHE A 65 21.62 -1.10 1.02
N ILE A 66 20.58 -1.63 1.69
CA ILE A 66 20.76 -2.35 2.95
C ILE A 66 21.29 -3.77 2.65
N PRO A 67 22.42 -4.18 3.27
CA PRO A 67 22.96 -5.51 3.05
C PRO A 67 22.04 -6.60 3.60
N HIS A 68 22.11 -7.81 3.04
CA HIS A 68 21.26 -8.96 3.39
C HIS A 68 21.30 -9.34 4.88
N GLU A 69 22.38 -9.03 5.56
CA GLU A 69 22.53 -9.29 7.00
C GLU A 69 21.55 -8.49 7.85
N LEU A 70 21.08 -7.35 7.33
CA LEU A 70 20.12 -6.45 7.97
C LEU A 70 18.70 -6.56 7.39
N ASN A 71 18.29 -7.74 6.93
CA ASN A 71 16.97 -7.98 6.33
C ASN A 71 15.80 -7.50 7.20
N ILE A 72 15.94 -7.53 8.54
CA ILE A 72 14.89 -7.04 9.44
C ILE A 72 14.71 -5.54 9.26
N LEU A 73 15.81 -4.77 9.15
CA LEU A 73 15.77 -3.33 8.93
C LEU A 73 15.12 -3.00 7.57
N CYS A 74 15.53 -3.71 6.52
CA CYS A 74 14.93 -3.57 5.19
C CYS A 74 13.42 -3.83 5.22
N ASN A 75 12.98 -4.92 5.85
CA ASN A 75 11.57 -5.25 6.01
C ASN A 75 10.80 -4.20 6.82
N CYS A 76 11.42 -3.63 7.86
CA CYS A 76 10.82 -2.53 8.62
C CYS A 76 10.65 -1.26 7.78
N MET A 77 11.65 -0.90 6.96
CA MET A 77 11.57 0.27 6.08
C MET A 77 10.48 0.09 5.02
N ILE A 78 10.42 -1.06 4.37
CA ILE A 78 9.35 -1.38 3.40
C ILE A 78 7.98 -1.34 4.08
N SER A 79 7.85 -1.91 5.29
CA SER A 79 6.59 -1.91 6.03
C SER A 79 6.15 -0.51 6.46
N LEU A 80 7.09 0.35 6.86
CA LEU A 80 6.85 1.76 7.17
C LEU A 80 6.31 2.51 5.95
N ALA A 81 6.94 2.35 4.80
CA ALA A 81 6.51 2.91 3.54
C ALA A 81 5.10 2.43 3.16
N CYS A 82 4.85 1.12 3.21
CA CYS A 82 3.52 0.55 2.95
C CYS A 82 2.45 1.09 3.89
N GLY A 83 2.76 1.27 5.18
CA GLY A 83 1.84 1.84 6.16
C GLY A 83 1.47 3.28 5.83
N ALA A 84 2.44 4.10 5.45
CA ALA A 84 2.22 5.48 5.03
C ALA A 84 1.36 5.55 3.75
N GLN A 85 1.63 4.69 2.77
CA GLN A 85 0.88 4.61 1.52
C GLN A 85 -0.59 4.26 1.75
N VAL A 86 -0.86 3.23 2.53
CA VAL A 86 -2.23 2.76 2.81
C VAL A 86 -3.07 3.89 3.42
N GLU A 87 -2.51 4.67 4.32
CA GLU A 87 -3.23 5.80 4.95
C GLU A 87 -3.39 6.97 3.98
N ALA A 88 -2.35 7.34 3.23
CA ALA A 88 -2.40 8.47 2.29
C ALA A 88 -3.40 8.26 1.15
N PHE A 89 -3.56 7.02 0.69
CA PHE A 89 -4.44 6.64 -0.43
C PHE A 89 -5.70 5.88 -0.02
N ARG A 90 -6.12 5.99 1.23
CA ARG A 90 -7.29 5.29 1.76
C ARG A 90 -8.60 5.62 1.05
N LYS A 91 -8.70 6.80 0.41
CA LYS A 91 -9.90 7.24 -0.31
C LYS A 91 -9.58 7.56 -1.75
N ILE A 92 -10.30 6.94 -2.68
CA ILE A 92 -10.25 7.24 -4.11
C ILE A 92 -11.51 7.98 -4.50
N SER A 93 -11.36 9.14 -5.15
CA SER A 93 -12.45 9.91 -5.74
C SER A 93 -12.45 9.70 -7.26
N ILE A 94 -13.59 9.30 -7.82
CA ILE A 94 -13.75 9.21 -9.28
C ILE A 94 -14.19 10.57 -9.80
N ARG A 95 -13.36 11.20 -10.64
CA ARG A 95 -13.66 12.50 -11.27
C ARG A 95 -14.86 12.33 -12.22
N GLY A 96 -15.94 13.08 -12.02
CA GLY A 96 -17.04 13.19 -12.99
C GLY A 96 -18.41 12.65 -12.61
N THR A 97 -18.58 11.99 -11.50
CA THR A 97 -19.89 11.53 -11.03
C THR A 97 -19.96 11.72 -9.53
N TYR A 98 -20.60 12.78 -9.06
CA TYR A 98 -20.79 13.15 -7.64
C TYR A 98 -19.59 12.93 -6.71
N PRO A 99 -19.40 13.72 -5.63
CA PRO A 99 -18.21 13.65 -4.77
C PRO A 99 -18.25 12.42 -3.84
N GLN A 100 -18.42 11.21 -4.39
CA GLN A 100 -18.33 9.98 -3.63
C GLN A 100 -16.87 9.51 -3.62
N SER A 101 -16.24 9.66 -2.46
CA SER A 101 -14.95 9.03 -2.21
C SER A 101 -15.18 7.62 -1.73
N TYR A 102 -14.65 6.64 -2.45
CA TYR A 102 -14.71 5.24 -2.03
C TYR A 102 -13.53 4.92 -1.12
N ALA A 103 -13.81 4.26 0.01
CA ALA A 103 -12.75 3.68 0.82
C ALA A 103 -12.11 2.54 0.03
N CYS A 104 -10.83 2.67 -0.25
CA CYS A 104 -10.04 1.68 -0.95
C CYS A 104 -8.70 1.55 -0.26
N ALA A 105 -8.33 0.32 0.09
CA ALA A 105 -6.98 0.05 0.57
C ALA A 105 -6.26 -0.77 -0.51
N THR A 106 -5.26 -0.19 -1.16
CA THR A 106 -4.54 -0.80 -2.27
C THR A 106 -3.91 -2.16 -1.92
N THR A 107 -3.62 -2.39 -0.65
CA THR A 107 -3.02 -3.63 -0.12
C THR A 107 -4.01 -4.55 0.60
N MET A 108 -5.28 -4.14 0.78
CA MET A 108 -6.31 -4.94 1.46
C MET A 108 -7.24 -5.63 0.46
N CYS A 109 -6.71 -6.57 -0.30
CA CYS A 109 -7.43 -7.25 -1.38
C CYS A 109 -8.75 -7.88 -0.93
N ILE A 110 -8.80 -8.52 0.24
CA ILE A 110 -10.02 -9.19 0.75
C ILE A 110 -11.15 -8.18 1.00
N GLY A 111 -10.84 -7.02 1.61
CA GLY A 111 -11.82 -5.96 1.84
C GLY A 111 -12.35 -5.38 0.53
N ASN A 112 -11.46 -5.15 -0.43
CA ASN A 112 -11.83 -4.67 -1.76
C ASN A 112 -12.67 -5.70 -2.52
N MET A 113 -12.33 -7.00 -2.48
CA MET A 113 -13.11 -8.08 -3.10
C MET A 113 -14.51 -8.17 -2.54
N ARG A 114 -14.65 -8.14 -1.20
CA ARG A 114 -15.96 -8.16 -0.55
C ARG A 114 -16.82 -6.97 -1.00
N THR A 115 -16.27 -5.77 -0.98
CA THR A 115 -16.99 -4.55 -1.37
C THR A 115 -17.33 -4.56 -2.86
N ALA A 116 -16.42 -5.04 -3.70
CA ALA A 116 -16.65 -5.18 -5.14
C ALA A 116 -17.79 -6.15 -5.45
N ALA A 117 -17.79 -7.34 -4.83
CA ALA A 117 -18.84 -8.34 -5.01
C ALA A 117 -20.20 -7.80 -4.54
N SER A 118 -20.26 -7.18 -3.35
CA SER A 118 -21.48 -6.53 -2.86
C SER A 118 -21.99 -5.46 -3.82
N SER A 119 -21.11 -4.59 -4.33
CA SER A 119 -21.50 -3.54 -5.29
C SER A 119 -22.04 -4.11 -6.61
N ILE A 120 -21.51 -5.23 -7.09
CA ILE A 120 -22.04 -5.90 -8.29
C ILE A 120 -23.42 -6.51 -7.99
N CYS A 121 -23.62 -7.10 -6.82
CA CYS A 121 -24.95 -7.61 -6.43
C CYS A 121 -26.00 -6.48 -6.38
N GLU A 122 -25.63 -5.32 -5.80
CA GLU A 122 -26.50 -4.13 -5.78
C GLU A 122 -26.82 -3.63 -7.21
N TYR A 123 -25.82 -3.65 -8.10
CA TYR A 123 -26.07 -3.33 -9.51
C TYR A 123 -27.07 -4.30 -10.18
N VAL A 124 -26.97 -5.59 -9.91
CA VAL A 124 -27.89 -6.58 -10.46
C VAL A 124 -29.32 -6.35 -9.96
N ALA A 125 -29.46 -5.99 -8.66
CA ALA A 125 -30.76 -5.74 -8.02
C ALA A 125 -31.38 -4.41 -8.46
N HIS A 126 -30.63 -3.34 -8.47
CA HIS A 126 -31.13 -1.97 -8.62
C HIS A 126 -30.76 -1.29 -9.93
N ARG A 127 -29.92 -1.94 -10.77
CA ARG A 127 -29.43 -1.41 -12.07
C ARG A 127 -28.73 -0.05 -12.00
N ASN A 128 -28.21 0.32 -10.83
CA ASN A 128 -27.49 1.57 -10.62
C ASN A 128 -26.06 1.43 -11.19
N ARG A 129 -25.73 2.24 -12.19
CA ARG A 129 -24.42 2.21 -12.86
C ARG A 129 -23.25 2.60 -11.95
N ASP A 130 -23.49 3.35 -10.89
CA ASP A 130 -22.44 3.76 -9.97
C ASP A 130 -21.93 2.56 -9.13
N ASP A 131 -22.83 1.63 -8.79
CA ASP A 131 -22.46 0.39 -8.10
C ASP A 131 -21.62 -0.52 -9.00
N LEU A 132 -21.96 -0.60 -10.29
CA LEU A 132 -21.15 -1.35 -11.26
C LEU A 132 -19.75 -0.75 -11.40
N ARG A 133 -19.66 0.58 -11.55
CA ARG A 133 -18.37 1.28 -11.66
C ARG A 133 -17.50 1.07 -10.43
N LYS A 134 -18.09 1.18 -9.23
CA LYS A 134 -17.42 0.91 -7.97
C LYS A 134 -16.90 -0.53 -7.89
N GLY A 135 -17.74 -1.50 -8.22
CA GLY A 135 -17.35 -2.91 -8.23
C GLY A 135 -16.19 -3.19 -9.19
N LEU A 136 -16.30 -2.71 -10.45
CA LEU A 136 -15.24 -2.87 -11.45
C LEU A 136 -13.93 -2.18 -11.05
N LEU A 137 -14.00 -0.98 -10.47
CA LEU A 137 -12.81 -0.28 -9.99
C LEU A 137 -12.06 -1.08 -8.93
N LEU A 138 -12.78 -1.61 -7.92
CA LEU A 138 -12.16 -2.39 -6.85
C LEU A 138 -11.60 -3.72 -7.34
N PHE A 139 -12.25 -4.39 -8.30
CA PHE A 139 -11.67 -5.56 -8.96
C PHE A 139 -10.42 -5.22 -9.79
N SER A 140 -10.43 -4.09 -10.50
CA SER A 140 -9.25 -3.64 -11.25
C SER A 140 -8.06 -3.37 -10.35
N ILE A 141 -8.27 -2.78 -9.16
CA ILE A 141 -7.22 -2.56 -8.17
C ILE A 141 -6.63 -3.89 -7.68
N ASN A 142 -7.48 -4.88 -7.39
CA ASN A 142 -7.01 -6.20 -6.98
C ASN A 142 -6.27 -6.93 -8.12
N ALA A 143 -6.72 -6.78 -9.37
CA ALA A 143 -6.02 -7.34 -10.52
C ALA A 143 -4.64 -6.69 -10.71
N MET A 144 -4.55 -5.35 -10.60
CA MET A 144 -3.26 -4.64 -10.64
C MET A 144 -2.34 -5.04 -9.51
N PHE A 145 -2.87 -5.27 -8.30
CA PHE A 145 -2.08 -5.79 -7.19
C PHE A 145 -1.50 -7.19 -7.50
N ALA A 146 -2.31 -8.10 -8.06
CA ALA A 146 -1.85 -9.42 -8.46
C ALA A 146 -0.78 -9.36 -9.57
N ILE A 147 -0.99 -8.52 -10.58
CA ILE A 147 0.00 -8.29 -11.66
C ILE A 147 1.30 -7.73 -11.07
N GLY A 148 1.18 -6.76 -10.14
CA GLY A 148 2.34 -6.19 -9.44
C GLY A 148 3.11 -7.23 -8.62
N ALA A 149 2.41 -8.15 -7.96
CA ALA A 149 3.03 -9.24 -7.21
C ALA A 149 3.81 -10.20 -8.13
N ILE A 150 3.24 -10.57 -9.28
CA ILE A 150 3.91 -11.41 -10.29
C ILE A 150 5.15 -10.69 -10.83
N ALA A 151 5.00 -9.43 -11.24
CA ALA A 151 6.12 -8.64 -11.75
C ALA A 151 7.22 -8.45 -10.70
N GLY A 152 6.83 -8.22 -9.43
CA GLY A 152 7.75 -8.10 -8.31
C GLY A 152 8.55 -9.36 -8.07
N ASP A 153 7.91 -10.54 -8.07
CA ASP A 153 8.58 -11.84 -7.92
C ASP A 153 9.58 -12.10 -9.05
N LEU A 154 9.20 -11.82 -10.29
CA LEU A 154 10.09 -11.91 -11.45
C LEU A 154 11.30 -10.97 -11.33
N CYS A 155 11.07 -9.73 -10.88
CA CYS A 155 12.16 -8.77 -10.63
C CYS A 155 13.10 -9.25 -9.52
N VAL A 156 12.56 -9.75 -8.39
CA VAL A 156 13.39 -10.27 -7.29
C VAL A 156 14.22 -11.47 -7.76
N THR A 157 13.62 -12.35 -8.56
CA THR A 157 14.35 -13.51 -9.12
C THR A 157 15.47 -13.08 -10.08
N ALA A 158 15.28 -12.01 -10.85
CA ALA A 158 16.25 -11.52 -11.83
C ALA A 158 17.37 -10.67 -11.21
N VAL A 159 17.04 -9.75 -10.29
CA VAL A 159 17.97 -8.74 -9.77
C VAL A 159 18.11 -8.73 -8.25
N ASN A 160 17.56 -9.71 -7.56
CA ASN A 160 17.61 -9.85 -6.09
C ASN A 160 17.15 -8.55 -5.36
N GLN A 161 17.96 -8.09 -4.41
CA GLN A 161 17.66 -6.90 -3.60
C GLN A 161 17.48 -5.60 -4.41
N TRP A 162 18.06 -5.51 -5.60
CA TRP A 162 17.91 -4.35 -6.49
C TRP A 162 16.48 -4.17 -7.03
N ALA A 163 15.64 -5.20 -6.91
CA ALA A 163 14.21 -5.09 -7.25
C ALA A 163 13.50 -3.95 -6.50
N VAL A 164 13.90 -3.67 -5.26
CA VAL A 164 13.34 -2.57 -4.46
C VAL A 164 13.63 -1.20 -5.10
N MET A 165 14.77 -1.06 -5.80
CA MET A 165 15.12 0.16 -6.53
C MET A 165 14.15 0.42 -7.69
N ILE A 166 13.67 -0.63 -8.35
CA ILE A 166 12.65 -0.52 -9.41
C ILE A 166 11.36 0.07 -8.82
N CYS A 167 10.95 -0.37 -7.63
CA CYS A 167 9.80 0.20 -6.93
C CYS A 167 9.99 1.70 -6.62
N SER A 168 11.19 2.10 -6.19
CA SER A 168 11.53 3.51 -5.95
C SER A 168 11.40 4.35 -7.23
N VAL A 169 11.83 3.83 -8.39
CA VAL A 169 11.68 4.51 -9.69
C VAL A 169 10.19 4.69 -10.04
N PHE A 170 9.34 3.67 -9.84
CA PHE A 170 7.90 3.79 -10.05
C PHE A 170 7.27 4.84 -9.12
N MET A 171 7.66 4.89 -7.85
CA MET A 171 7.17 5.90 -6.90
C MET A 171 7.61 7.31 -7.30
N THR A 172 8.84 7.47 -7.76
CA THR A 172 9.35 8.74 -8.27
C THR A 172 8.57 9.19 -9.51
N THR A 173 8.28 8.27 -10.43
CA THR A 173 7.46 8.55 -11.61
C THR A 173 6.04 8.98 -11.21
N ALA A 174 5.42 8.28 -10.26
CA ALA A 174 4.11 8.65 -9.72
C ALA A 174 4.13 10.04 -9.06
N PHE A 175 5.20 10.37 -8.32
CA PHE A 175 5.40 11.70 -7.75
C PHE A 175 5.43 12.79 -8.81
N ILE A 176 6.19 12.58 -9.90
CA ILE A 176 6.28 13.54 -11.01
C ILE A 176 4.90 13.75 -11.65
N ILE A 177 4.17 12.68 -11.95
CA ILE A 177 2.83 12.75 -12.56
C ILE A 177 1.89 13.57 -11.68
N ILE A 178 1.84 13.31 -10.37
CA ILE A 178 0.96 14.02 -9.42
C ILE A 178 1.39 15.47 -9.23
N THR A 179 2.65 15.79 -9.46
CA THR A 179 3.14 17.19 -9.35
C THR A 179 2.82 18.01 -10.59
N MET A 180 2.61 17.37 -11.74
CA MET A 180 2.27 18.03 -13.00
C MET A 180 0.76 18.26 -13.19
N GLU A 181 -0.11 17.68 -12.35
CA GLU A 181 -1.57 17.90 -12.32
C GLU A 181 -1.95 19.10 -11.42
#